data_d85e1f283e52bfc72795e9c680647893
#
_entry.id   d85e1f283e52bfc72795e9c680647893
#
_cell.length_a   1.000
_cell.length_b   1.000
_cell.length_c   1.000
_cell.angle_alpha   90.00
_cell.angle_beta   90.00
_cell.angle_gamma   90.00
#
_symmetry.space_group_name_H-M   'P 1'
#
loop_
_entity.id
_entity.type
_entity.pdbx_description
1 polymer ?
#
loop_
_entity_poly.entity_id
_entity_poly.type
_entity_poly.pdbx_seq_one_letter_code
_entity_poly.pdbx_strand_id
1 'polypeptide(L)'
;MTQSTVHDKACFGKVAVLMGGRSAEREISLMSGRGVLAALLAQGVNAHAFDPASQGMDQLKAAGFDRCFITLHGRLGEDGTVQGALELLGIAYTGSGVMASSIAIDKVMTKRVLLAEGLPTPEHVLLRRGAYNDQDADAALKKLGLPLIVKPAREGSSLGLTKVTEASQMAGAVRQAALLDADILCEQFIDGDEVTCPVLGTGSQARALPVIRIAAVDGNYDYQNKYFTDTTQYVVPCGLPPGEESAIQDLVLKAYRALNCRGWARADVMIDKQTRKPFLLEINTSPGMTSHSLVPMSARAIGMGYENLCLEILKTAALDYDDAQGDAA
;
A
#
# COMPACT_ATOMS: atom_id res chain seq x y z
N MET A 1 -18.88 -24.80 22.11
CA MET A 1 -19.73 -24.85 20.90
C MET A 1 -19.85 -23.42 20.39
N THR A 2 -18.94 -23.03 19.50
CA THR A 2 -18.94 -21.71 18.88
C THR A 2 -19.88 -21.77 17.68
N GLN A 3 -21.00 -21.07 17.75
CA GLN A 3 -21.88 -20.83 16.60
C GLN A 3 -21.09 -20.06 15.54
N SER A 4 -20.67 -20.75 14.51
CA SER A 4 -20.24 -20.14 13.24
C SER A 4 -21.48 -19.45 12.67
N THR A 5 -21.51 -18.12 12.74
CA THR A 5 -22.49 -17.32 12.01
C THR A 5 -22.27 -17.58 10.52
N VAL A 6 -23.15 -18.36 9.92
CA VAL A 6 -23.29 -18.50 8.47
C VAL A 6 -23.70 -17.11 7.96
N HIS A 7 -22.72 -16.30 7.60
CA HIS A 7 -22.99 -15.05 6.88
C HIS A 7 -23.57 -15.43 5.54
N ASP A 8 -24.73 -14.90 5.26
CA ASP A 8 -25.44 -15.14 4.01
C ASP A 8 -24.55 -14.72 2.84
N LYS A 9 -23.90 -15.71 2.19
CA LYS A 9 -22.91 -15.52 1.11
C LYS A 9 -23.53 -14.93 -0.15
N ALA A 10 -24.85 -14.93 -0.24
CA ALA A 10 -25.63 -14.28 -1.29
C ALA A 10 -25.59 -12.74 -1.21
N CYS A 11 -25.17 -12.16 -0.06
CA CYS A 11 -25.17 -10.71 0.14
C CYS A 11 -24.10 -9.95 -0.70
N PHE A 12 -23.09 -10.63 -1.26
CA PHE A 12 -22.06 -9.96 -2.06
C PHE A 12 -22.43 -9.75 -3.53
N GLY A 13 -23.46 -10.46 -4.04
CA GLY A 13 -23.79 -10.46 -5.46
C GLY A 13 -22.67 -11.07 -6.31
N LYS A 14 -22.53 -10.61 -7.54
CA LYS A 14 -21.49 -11.03 -8.49
C LYS A 14 -20.24 -10.17 -8.30
N VAL A 15 -19.12 -10.79 -7.96
CA VAL A 15 -17.86 -10.13 -7.61
C VAL A 15 -16.83 -10.25 -8.73
N ALA A 16 -16.29 -9.12 -9.21
CA ALA A 16 -15.12 -9.12 -10.08
C ALA A 16 -13.86 -9.01 -9.26
N VAL A 17 -12.92 -9.95 -9.43
CA VAL A 17 -11.55 -9.81 -8.90
C VAL A 17 -10.71 -9.12 -9.98
N LEU A 18 -10.44 -7.82 -9.79
CA LEU A 18 -9.65 -7.03 -10.74
C LEU A 18 -8.17 -7.40 -10.58
N MET A 19 -7.57 -8.00 -11.61
CA MET A 19 -6.20 -8.49 -11.59
C MET A 19 -5.49 -8.22 -12.91
N GLY A 20 -4.17 -8.24 -12.92
CA GLY A 20 -3.37 -7.98 -14.11
C GLY A 20 -3.15 -6.49 -14.35
N GLY A 21 -3.93 -5.90 -15.23
CA GLY A 21 -3.76 -4.47 -15.58
C GLY A 21 -2.52 -4.21 -16.44
N ARG A 22 -2.10 -2.92 -16.54
CA ARG A 22 -1.03 -2.47 -17.44
C ARG A 22 0.21 -1.93 -16.73
N SER A 23 0.25 -2.01 -15.40
CA SER A 23 1.41 -1.53 -14.63
C SER A 23 2.61 -2.46 -14.74
N ALA A 24 3.77 -1.99 -14.31
CA ALA A 24 4.98 -2.81 -14.19
C ALA A 24 4.82 -3.98 -13.21
N GLU A 25 3.82 -3.91 -12.31
CA GLU A 25 3.54 -4.92 -11.28
C GLU A 25 2.48 -5.94 -11.71
N ARG A 26 2.19 -6.05 -13.03
CA ARG A 26 1.19 -6.94 -13.61
C ARG A 26 1.25 -8.37 -13.09
N GLU A 27 2.44 -8.98 -13.06
CA GLU A 27 2.59 -10.38 -12.65
C GLU A 27 2.23 -10.59 -11.17
N ILE A 28 2.61 -9.67 -10.30
CA ILE A 28 2.24 -9.71 -8.88
C ILE A 28 0.73 -9.54 -8.70
N SER A 29 0.12 -8.66 -9.50
CA SER A 29 -1.34 -8.47 -9.53
C SER A 29 -2.06 -9.74 -9.95
N LEU A 30 -1.59 -10.43 -10.99
CA LEU A 30 -2.15 -11.72 -11.43
C LEU A 30 -2.00 -12.81 -10.36
N MET A 31 -0.85 -12.88 -9.69
CA MET A 31 -0.64 -13.84 -8.59
C MET A 31 -1.58 -13.55 -7.41
N SER A 32 -1.65 -12.31 -6.96
CA SER A 32 -2.55 -11.85 -5.90
C SER A 32 -4.01 -12.15 -6.24
N GLY A 33 -4.43 -11.77 -7.45
CA GLY A 33 -5.81 -11.95 -7.92
C GLY A 33 -6.24 -13.40 -8.03
N ARG A 34 -5.36 -14.29 -8.51
CA ARG A 34 -5.64 -15.75 -8.55
C ARG A 34 -5.83 -16.31 -7.14
N GLY A 35 -4.99 -15.90 -6.18
CA GLY A 35 -5.13 -16.30 -4.78
C GLY A 35 -6.44 -15.84 -4.17
N VAL A 36 -6.79 -14.56 -4.34
CA VAL A 36 -8.05 -13.98 -3.85
C VAL A 36 -9.26 -14.66 -4.51
N LEU A 37 -9.23 -14.85 -5.84
CA LEU A 37 -10.31 -15.53 -6.56
C LEU A 37 -10.55 -16.94 -6.03
N ALA A 38 -9.49 -17.73 -5.87
CA ALA A 38 -9.58 -19.09 -5.31
C ALA A 38 -10.15 -19.08 -3.89
N ALA A 39 -9.69 -18.15 -3.04
CA ALA A 39 -10.19 -18.00 -1.66
C ALA A 39 -11.68 -17.63 -1.61
N LEU A 40 -12.13 -16.69 -2.43
CA LEU A 40 -13.52 -16.28 -2.49
C LEU A 40 -14.42 -17.40 -3.02
N LEU A 41 -13.98 -18.12 -4.06
CA LEU A 41 -14.69 -19.31 -4.59
C LEU A 41 -14.80 -20.42 -3.53
N ALA A 42 -13.73 -20.71 -2.81
CA ALA A 42 -13.74 -21.70 -1.72
C ALA A 42 -14.73 -21.33 -0.61
N GLN A 43 -14.96 -20.03 -0.41
CA GLN A 43 -15.96 -19.51 0.52
C GLN A 43 -17.39 -19.44 -0.10
N GLY A 44 -17.58 -19.88 -1.34
CA GLY A 44 -18.87 -19.89 -2.03
C GLY A 44 -19.36 -18.52 -2.52
N VAL A 45 -18.46 -17.55 -2.65
CA VAL A 45 -18.74 -16.25 -3.26
C VAL A 45 -18.81 -16.41 -4.79
N ASN A 46 -19.78 -15.79 -5.46
CA ASN A 46 -19.89 -15.76 -6.92
C ASN A 46 -18.83 -14.81 -7.51
N ALA A 47 -17.55 -15.23 -7.49
CA ALA A 47 -16.40 -14.44 -7.89
C ALA A 47 -15.86 -14.83 -9.26
N HIS A 48 -15.40 -13.85 -10.04
CA HIS A 48 -14.88 -14.01 -11.40
C HIS A 48 -13.64 -13.17 -11.61
N ALA A 49 -12.68 -13.68 -12.39
CA ALA A 49 -11.52 -12.91 -12.81
C ALA A 49 -11.92 -11.81 -13.80
N PHE A 50 -11.29 -10.62 -13.65
CA PHE A 50 -11.44 -9.52 -14.60
C PHE A 50 -10.09 -8.81 -14.78
N ASP A 51 -9.57 -8.78 -16.01
CA ASP A 51 -8.32 -8.11 -16.34
C ASP A 51 -8.58 -6.86 -17.20
N PRO A 52 -8.44 -5.65 -16.63
CA PRO A 52 -8.70 -4.40 -17.36
C PRO A 52 -7.66 -4.11 -18.48
N ALA A 53 -6.62 -4.91 -18.63
CA ALA A 53 -5.73 -4.83 -19.78
C ALA A 53 -6.36 -5.44 -21.05
N SER A 54 -7.27 -6.40 -20.88
CA SER A 54 -7.93 -7.14 -21.97
C SER A 54 -9.42 -6.85 -22.09
N GLN A 55 -10.05 -6.29 -21.06
CA GLN A 55 -11.49 -6.03 -20.98
C GLN A 55 -11.74 -4.56 -20.62
N GLY A 56 -12.65 -3.89 -21.29
CA GLY A 56 -13.04 -2.52 -20.95
C GLY A 56 -13.78 -2.46 -19.63
N MET A 57 -13.57 -1.41 -18.83
CA MET A 57 -14.22 -1.23 -17.52
C MET A 57 -15.76 -1.15 -17.64
N ASP A 58 -16.30 -0.69 -18.77
CA ASP A 58 -17.73 -0.67 -19.09
C ASP A 58 -18.36 -2.06 -19.08
N GLN A 59 -17.58 -3.10 -19.41
CA GLN A 59 -18.03 -4.49 -19.38
C GLN A 59 -18.38 -4.98 -17.97
N LEU A 60 -17.85 -4.37 -16.92
CA LEU A 60 -18.25 -4.70 -15.54
C LEU A 60 -19.75 -4.48 -15.34
N LYS A 61 -20.26 -3.32 -15.75
CA LYS A 61 -21.69 -3.00 -15.65
C LYS A 61 -22.53 -3.88 -16.57
N ALA A 62 -22.10 -4.03 -17.83
CA ALA A 62 -22.80 -4.86 -18.82
C ALA A 62 -22.89 -6.34 -18.42
N ALA A 63 -21.87 -6.86 -17.73
CA ALA A 63 -21.85 -8.22 -17.22
C ALA A 63 -22.56 -8.40 -15.86
N GLY A 64 -23.13 -7.34 -15.29
CA GLY A 64 -23.90 -7.38 -14.04
C GLY A 64 -23.04 -7.66 -12.81
N PHE A 65 -21.84 -7.08 -12.72
CA PHE A 65 -21.05 -7.13 -11.51
C PHE A 65 -21.57 -6.11 -10.49
N ASP A 66 -21.72 -6.58 -9.24
CA ASP A 66 -22.19 -5.79 -8.11
C ASP A 66 -21.04 -5.17 -7.31
N ARG A 67 -19.89 -5.87 -7.28
CA ARG A 67 -18.71 -5.47 -6.49
C ARG A 67 -17.42 -5.82 -7.21
N CYS A 68 -16.35 -5.07 -6.86
CA CYS A 68 -15.00 -5.36 -7.29
C CYS A 68 -14.08 -5.60 -6.11
N PHE A 69 -13.30 -6.68 -6.14
CA PHE A 69 -12.14 -6.85 -5.29
C PHE A 69 -10.90 -6.39 -6.06
N ILE A 70 -10.25 -5.31 -5.63
CA ILE A 70 -9.09 -4.75 -6.32
C ILE A 70 -7.83 -5.47 -5.84
N THR A 71 -7.10 -6.11 -6.78
CA THR A 71 -5.74 -6.64 -6.60
C THR A 71 -4.77 -6.06 -7.62
N LEU A 72 -5.15 -4.95 -8.25
CA LEU A 72 -4.27 -4.21 -9.14
C LEU A 72 -3.24 -3.44 -8.32
N HIS A 73 -2.00 -3.36 -8.81
CA HIS A 73 -0.91 -2.66 -8.15
C HIS A 73 -0.35 -1.56 -9.05
N GLY A 74 0.26 -0.54 -8.43
CA GLY A 74 0.89 0.57 -9.12
C GLY A 74 -0.07 1.45 -9.91
N ARG A 75 0.43 2.04 -10.99
CA ARG A 75 -0.34 2.96 -11.85
C ARG A 75 -1.60 2.33 -12.41
N LEU A 76 -2.67 3.10 -12.48
CA LEU A 76 -4.02 2.72 -12.90
C LEU A 76 -4.72 1.73 -11.93
N GLY A 77 -4.01 1.16 -10.97
CA GLY A 77 -4.57 0.18 -10.02
C GLY A 77 -4.80 0.75 -8.62
N GLU A 78 -3.83 1.52 -8.11
CA GLU A 78 -3.88 2.07 -6.75
C GLU A 78 -3.66 3.59 -6.69
N ASP A 79 -3.84 4.29 -7.82
CA ASP A 79 -3.65 5.73 -7.96
C ASP A 79 -4.95 6.55 -8.02
N GLY A 80 -6.10 5.93 -7.75
CA GLY A 80 -7.42 6.55 -7.85
C GLY A 80 -8.10 6.37 -9.21
N THR A 81 -7.38 5.93 -10.25
CA THR A 81 -7.92 5.83 -11.61
C THR A 81 -8.98 4.73 -11.73
N VAL A 82 -8.69 3.51 -11.31
CA VAL A 82 -9.69 2.41 -11.32
C VAL A 82 -10.81 2.68 -10.34
N GLN A 83 -10.50 3.29 -9.19
CA GLN A 83 -11.49 3.68 -8.19
C GLN A 83 -12.48 4.69 -8.78
N GLY A 84 -11.99 5.73 -9.46
CA GLY A 84 -12.85 6.72 -10.14
C GLY A 84 -13.72 6.11 -11.25
N ALA A 85 -13.21 5.13 -12.00
CA ALA A 85 -14.00 4.42 -12.98
C ALA A 85 -15.14 3.61 -12.30
N LEU A 86 -14.87 2.97 -11.16
CA LEU A 86 -15.86 2.21 -10.39
C LEU A 86 -16.91 3.12 -9.76
N GLU A 87 -16.53 4.29 -9.26
CA GLU A 87 -17.46 5.33 -8.79
C GLU A 87 -18.46 5.72 -9.89
N LEU A 88 -17.97 6.04 -11.10
CA LEU A 88 -18.82 6.42 -12.24
C LEU A 88 -19.74 5.26 -12.70
N LEU A 89 -19.30 4.03 -12.54
CA LEU A 89 -20.10 2.84 -12.85
C LEU A 89 -21.11 2.49 -11.74
N GLY A 90 -20.98 3.06 -10.53
CA GLY A 90 -21.77 2.74 -9.36
C GLY A 90 -21.54 1.29 -8.90
N ILE A 91 -20.29 0.82 -8.95
CA ILE A 91 -19.90 -0.54 -8.55
C ILE A 91 -19.00 -0.43 -7.31
N ALA A 92 -19.49 -0.91 -6.17
CA ALA A 92 -18.74 -0.92 -4.91
C ALA A 92 -17.43 -1.69 -5.03
N TYR A 93 -16.37 -1.23 -4.35
CA TYR A 93 -15.04 -1.83 -4.45
C TYR A 93 -14.31 -1.88 -3.11
N THR A 94 -13.38 -2.83 -3.00
CA THR A 94 -12.52 -2.98 -1.82
C THR A 94 -11.37 -1.97 -1.81
N GLY A 95 -10.96 -1.56 -0.61
CA GLY A 95 -9.82 -0.66 -0.44
C GLY A 95 -10.22 0.81 -0.42
N SER A 96 -9.22 1.66 -0.44
CA SER A 96 -9.36 3.11 -0.32
C SER A 96 -10.02 3.73 -1.55
N GLY A 97 -10.72 4.85 -1.34
CA GLY A 97 -11.39 5.61 -2.38
C GLY A 97 -10.44 6.42 -3.26
N VAL A 98 -11.02 7.21 -4.16
CA VAL A 98 -10.27 7.96 -5.20
C VAL A 98 -9.22 8.87 -4.59
N MET A 99 -9.61 9.74 -3.67
CA MET A 99 -8.72 10.73 -3.08
C MET A 99 -7.59 10.07 -2.27
N ALA A 100 -7.94 9.12 -1.40
CA ALA A 100 -6.98 8.44 -0.56
C ALA A 100 -5.95 7.66 -1.38
N SER A 101 -6.38 6.94 -2.42
CA SER A 101 -5.49 6.21 -3.34
C SER A 101 -4.56 7.16 -4.09
N SER A 102 -5.09 8.27 -4.61
CA SER A 102 -4.29 9.27 -5.35
C SER A 102 -3.25 9.96 -4.47
N ILE A 103 -3.57 10.23 -3.20
CA ILE A 103 -2.61 10.80 -2.25
C ILE A 103 -1.58 9.75 -1.82
N ALA A 104 -2.02 8.53 -1.51
CA ALA A 104 -1.16 7.49 -0.96
C ALA A 104 -0.06 7.04 -1.93
N ILE A 105 -0.34 6.93 -3.23
CA ILE A 105 0.66 6.57 -4.24
C ILE A 105 1.72 7.66 -4.43
N ASP A 106 1.35 8.93 -4.23
CA ASP A 106 2.27 10.07 -4.31
C ASP A 106 2.94 10.30 -2.95
N LYS A 107 4.19 9.82 -2.83
CA LYS A 107 4.96 9.92 -1.58
C LYS A 107 5.13 11.36 -1.10
N VAL A 108 5.18 12.33 -2.01
CA VAL A 108 5.31 13.76 -1.66
C VAL A 108 4.00 14.27 -1.06
N MET A 109 2.85 13.93 -1.66
CA MET A 109 1.55 14.32 -1.13
C MET A 109 1.27 13.61 0.20
N THR A 110 1.56 12.32 0.30
CA THR A 110 1.49 11.56 1.56
C THR A 110 2.28 12.27 2.66
N LYS A 111 3.55 12.59 2.42
CA LYS A 111 4.39 13.29 3.41
C LYS A 111 3.84 14.66 3.81
N ARG A 112 3.26 15.42 2.87
CA ARG A 112 2.62 16.70 3.18
C ARG A 112 1.45 16.55 4.14
N VAL A 113 0.60 15.55 3.90
CA VAL A 113 -0.52 15.25 4.81
C VAL A 113 0.01 14.80 6.18
N LEU A 114 0.97 13.88 6.21
CA LEU A 114 1.57 13.41 7.46
C LEU A 114 2.15 14.57 8.28
N LEU A 115 2.90 15.48 7.64
CA LEU A 115 3.48 16.65 8.30
C LEU A 115 2.41 17.62 8.80
N ALA A 116 1.33 17.84 8.05
CA ALA A 116 0.21 18.70 8.46
C ALA A 116 -0.50 18.15 9.71
N GLU A 117 -0.54 16.83 9.85
CA GLU A 117 -1.12 16.12 11.00
C GLU A 117 -0.09 15.90 12.13
N GLY A 118 1.13 16.44 12.01
CA GLY A 118 2.18 16.28 13.01
C GLY A 118 2.74 14.85 13.13
N LEU A 119 2.55 14.01 12.11
CA LEU A 119 3.02 12.64 12.08
C LEU A 119 4.46 12.56 11.55
N PRO A 120 5.34 11.77 12.18
CA PRO A 120 6.75 11.70 11.82
C PRO A 120 6.95 11.00 10.48
N THR A 121 7.66 11.64 9.57
CA THR A 121 8.15 11.11 8.30
C THR A 121 9.55 11.66 8.06
N PRO A 122 10.46 10.96 7.34
CA PRO A 122 11.80 11.47 7.09
C PRO A 122 11.78 12.84 6.40
N GLU A 123 12.74 13.69 6.75
CA GLU A 123 12.92 14.98 6.08
C GLU A 123 13.17 14.77 4.59
N HIS A 124 12.63 15.66 3.74
CA HIS A 124 12.71 15.45 2.31
C HIS A 124 12.80 16.75 1.52
N VAL A 125 13.25 16.60 0.28
CA VAL A 125 13.27 17.63 -0.78
C VAL A 125 12.67 17.03 -2.04
N LEU A 126 11.81 17.81 -2.70
CA LEU A 126 11.22 17.45 -3.98
C LEU A 126 11.99 18.15 -5.11
N LEU A 127 12.50 17.38 -6.07
CA LEU A 127 13.04 17.85 -7.33
C LEU A 127 12.02 17.58 -8.44
N ARG A 128 11.44 18.63 -9.01
CA ARG A 128 10.45 18.52 -10.10
C ARG A 128 11.11 18.55 -11.45
N ARG A 129 10.84 17.57 -12.31
CA ARG A 129 11.36 17.51 -13.68
C ARG A 129 11.05 18.78 -14.45
N GLY A 130 12.09 19.34 -15.09
CA GLY A 130 11.98 20.59 -15.85
C GLY A 130 11.95 21.85 -14.98
N ALA A 131 11.94 21.71 -13.64
CA ALA A 131 11.98 22.82 -12.70
C ALA A 131 13.13 22.69 -11.69
N TYR A 132 14.04 21.74 -11.85
CA TYR A 132 15.27 21.60 -11.05
C TYR A 132 16.51 21.58 -11.96
N ASN A 133 17.63 21.98 -11.39
CA ASN A 133 18.95 21.94 -11.98
C ASN A 133 19.97 21.29 -11.01
N ASP A 134 21.24 21.21 -11.40
CA ASP A 134 22.27 20.58 -10.55
C ASP A 134 22.43 21.29 -9.19
N GLN A 135 22.23 22.62 -9.13
CA GLN A 135 22.32 23.38 -7.88
C GLN A 135 21.19 22.99 -6.91
N ASP A 136 20.00 22.65 -7.42
CA ASP A 136 18.89 22.16 -6.59
C ASP A 136 19.17 20.77 -6.01
N ALA A 137 19.84 19.91 -6.80
CA ALA A 137 20.31 18.61 -6.32
C ALA A 137 21.39 18.75 -5.23
N ASP A 138 22.35 19.68 -5.42
CA ASP A 138 23.36 20.02 -4.43
C ASP A 138 22.74 20.64 -3.16
N ALA A 139 21.72 21.48 -3.32
CA ALA A 139 20.99 22.04 -2.17
C ALA A 139 20.24 20.97 -1.37
N ALA A 140 19.64 19.98 -2.06
CA ALA A 140 19.01 18.83 -1.42
C ALA A 140 20.03 18.02 -0.62
N LEU A 141 21.19 17.73 -1.23
CA LEU A 141 22.30 17.04 -0.59
C LEU A 141 22.79 17.79 0.67
N LYS A 142 22.99 19.12 0.55
CA LYS A 142 23.41 19.96 1.67
C LYS A 142 22.40 20.00 2.81
N LYS A 143 21.10 20.02 2.46
CA LYS A 143 20.01 20.07 3.42
C LYS A 143 19.86 18.74 4.18
N LEU A 144 19.84 17.61 3.46
CA LEU A 144 19.53 16.30 4.04
C LEU A 144 20.76 15.59 4.63
N GLY A 145 21.97 15.94 4.15
CA GLY A 145 23.20 15.24 4.51
C GLY A 145 23.34 13.88 3.83
N LEU A 146 24.40 13.16 4.20
CA LEU A 146 24.67 11.79 3.73
C LEU A 146 24.66 10.80 4.90
N PRO A 147 24.20 9.57 4.66
CA PRO A 147 23.56 9.09 3.44
C PRO A 147 22.12 9.61 3.26
N LEU A 148 21.63 9.64 2.02
CA LEU A 148 20.24 9.97 1.71
C LEU A 148 19.66 8.99 0.67
N ILE A 149 18.34 8.98 0.52
CA ILE A 149 17.63 8.19 -0.47
C ILE A 149 17.13 9.09 -1.59
N VAL A 150 17.35 8.69 -2.83
CA VAL A 150 16.76 9.30 -4.04
C VAL A 150 15.84 8.27 -4.69
N LYS A 151 14.58 8.64 -4.94
CA LYS A 151 13.57 7.73 -5.51
C LYS A 151 12.52 8.49 -6.32
N PRO A 152 11.84 7.83 -7.30
CA PRO A 152 10.65 8.39 -7.93
C PRO A 152 9.54 8.62 -6.90
N ALA A 153 8.73 9.65 -7.08
CA ALA A 153 7.67 10.00 -6.13
C ALA A 153 6.49 9.00 -6.15
N ARG A 154 6.17 8.40 -7.33
CA ARG A 154 4.95 7.62 -7.57
C ARG A 154 5.21 6.19 -8.08
N GLU A 155 6.39 5.65 -7.87
CA GLU A 155 6.70 4.26 -8.19
C GLU A 155 6.70 3.39 -6.93
N GLY A 156 6.23 2.14 -7.08
CA GLY A 156 6.24 1.14 -6.03
C GLY A 156 7.50 0.26 -6.04
N SER A 157 7.52 -0.74 -5.16
CA SER A 157 8.47 -1.86 -5.19
C SER A 157 9.95 -1.47 -5.23
N SER A 158 10.33 -0.32 -4.66
CA SER A 158 11.71 0.21 -4.64
C SER A 158 12.31 0.44 -6.04
N LEU A 159 11.50 0.53 -7.09
CA LEU A 159 11.97 0.83 -8.45
C LEU A 159 12.59 2.23 -8.50
N GLY A 160 13.82 2.33 -9.01
CA GLY A 160 14.55 3.59 -9.13
C GLY A 160 15.03 4.20 -7.82
N LEU A 161 14.94 3.47 -6.70
CA LEU A 161 15.49 3.89 -5.41
C LEU A 161 17.02 3.74 -5.42
N THR A 162 17.71 4.80 -5.00
CA THR A 162 19.17 4.81 -4.83
C THR A 162 19.53 5.37 -3.47
N LYS A 163 20.31 4.62 -2.69
CA LYS A 163 20.98 5.13 -1.47
C LYS A 163 22.26 5.84 -1.90
N VAL A 164 22.30 7.14 -1.69
CA VAL A 164 23.45 8.01 -1.98
C VAL A 164 24.30 8.09 -0.73
N THR A 165 25.54 7.59 -0.79
CA THR A 165 26.51 7.60 0.31
C THR A 165 27.64 8.60 0.08
N GLU A 166 27.82 9.06 -1.16
CA GLU A 166 28.84 10.02 -1.56
C GLU A 166 28.22 11.08 -2.50
N ALA A 167 28.66 12.32 -2.41
CA ALA A 167 28.15 13.44 -3.21
C ALA A 167 28.23 13.18 -4.73
N SER A 168 29.27 12.50 -5.16
CA SER A 168 29.49 12.11 -6.59
C SER A 168 28.38 11.25 -7.18
N GLN A 169 27.62 10.51 -6.35
CA GLN A 169 26.53 9.63 -6.78
C GLN A 169 25.22 10.39 -7.04
N MET A 170 25.07 11.61 -6.49
CA MET A 170 23.79 12.34 -6.47
C MET A 170 23.22 12.56 -7.87
N ALA A 171 24.00 13.07 -8.80
CA ALA A 171 23.57 13.34 -10.18
C ALA A 171 23.13 12.05 -10.91
N GLY A 172 23.82 10.93 -10.65
CA GLY A 172 23.48 9.62 -11.19
C GLY A 172 22.14 9.12 -10.64
N ALA A 173 21.95 9.20 -9.32
CA ALA A 173 20.72 8.79 -8.64
C ALA A 173 19.49 9.58 -9.12
N VAL A 174 19.64 10.91 -9.24
CA VAL A 174 18.58 11.79 -9.75
C VAL A 174 18.20 11.42 -11.20
N ARG A 175 19.20 11.18 -12.08
CA ARG A 175 18.93 10.76 -13.46
C ARG A 175 18.19 9.42 -13.53
N GLN A 176 18.56 8.44 -12.71
CA GLN A 176 17.88 7.13 -12.69
C GLN A 176 16.42 7.27 -12.24
N ALA A 177 16.14 8.00 -11.16
CA ALA A 177 14.78 8.25 -10.70
C ALA A 177 13.96 9.01 -11.75
N ALA A 178 14.57 9.97 -12.48
CA ALA A 178 13.94 10.78 -13.54
C ALA A 178 13.52 9.99 -14.78
N LEU A 179 14.02 8.76 -14.97
CA LEU A 179 13.57 7.88 -16.05
C LEU A 179 12.18 7.32 -15.77
N LEU A 180 11.79 7.23 -14.50
CA LEU A 180 10.57 6.57 -14.06
C LEU A 180 9.46 7.55 -13.67
N ASP A 181 9.81 8.73 -13.12
CA ASP A 181 8.84 9.75 -12.72
C ASP A 181 9.34 11.17 -13.03
N ALA A 182 8.38 12.07 -13.20
CA ALA A 182 8.65 13.50 -13.35
C ALA A 182 9.07 14.17 -12.04
N ASP A 183 8.62 13.64 -10.90
CA ASP A 183 8.90 14.13 -9.57
C ASP A 183 9.85 13.16 -8.84
N ILE A 184 10.94 13.70 -8.31
CA ILE A 184 11.99 12.92 -7.65
C ILE A 184 12.02 13.33 -6.18
N LEU A 185 11.88 12.37 -5.31
CA LEU A 185 11.95 12.54 -3.86
C LEU A 185 13.38 12.24 -3.39
N CYS A 186 14.04 13.26 -2.81
CA CYS A 186 15.25 13.10 -2.02
C CYS A 186 14.83 13.06 -0.56
N GLU A 187 15.27 12.05 0.20
CA GLU A 187 14.79 11.77 1.54
C GLU A 187 15.93 11.43 2.48
N GLN A 188 15.88 11.93 3.71
CA GLN A 188 16.81 11.56 4.76
C GLN A 188 16.84 10.03 4.93
N PHE A 189 18.01 9.44 4.93
CA PHE A 189 18.17 8.02 5.24
C PHE A 189 17.99 7.79 6.75
N ILE A 190 17.06 6.93 7.11
CA ILE A 190 16.88 6.49 8.50
C ILE A 190 17.60 5.15 8.67
N ASP A 191 18.64 5.15 9.51
CA ASP A 191 19.40 3.95 9.81
C ASP A 191 18.75 3.20 10.98
N GLY A 192 18.17 2.04 10.71
CA GLY A 192 17.45 1.29 11.74
C GLY A 192 16.64 0.11 11.23
N ASP A 193 15.63 -0.29 12.00
CA ASP A 193 14.76 -1.42 11.68
C ASP A 193 13.66 -0.99 10.70
N GLU A 194 13.49 -1.74 9.62
CA GLU A 194 12.33 -1.62 8.74
C GLU A 194 11.20 -2.50 9.27
N VAL A 195 10.03 -1.91 9.47
CA VAL A 195 8.83 -2.61 9.88
C VAL A 195 7.64 -2.22 9.02
N THR A 196 6.67 -3.11 8.93
CA THR A 196 5.43 -2.84 8.20
C THR A 196 4.24 -3.24 9.05
N CYS A 197 3.17 -2.47 8.95
CA CYS A 197 1.96 -2.66 9.75
C CYS A 197 0.73 -2.62 8.83
N PRO A 198 0.05 -3.76 8.63
CA PRO A 198 -1.22 -3.79 7.93
C PRO A 198 -2.36 -3.22 8.78
N VAL A 199 -3.37 -2.65 8.09
CA VAL A 199 -4.61 -2.14 8.69
C VAL A 199 -5.79 -2.78 7.98
N LEU A 200 -6.82 -3.15 8.74
CA LEU A 200 -8.13 -3.62 8.25
C LEU A 200 -9.26 -2.77 8.83
N GLY A 201 -10.29 -2.53 8.03
CA GLY A 201 -11.51 -1.84 8.44
C GLY A 201 -11.54 -0.37 8.04
N THR A 202 -12.62 0.33 8.41
CA THR A 202 -12.92 1.71 8.00
C THR A 202 -13.23 2.58 9.22
N GLY A 203 -12.82 3.83 9.20
CA GLY A 203 -13.15 4.83 10.23
C GLY A 203 -12.77 4.39 11.65
N SER A 204 -13.75 4.36 12.56
CA SER A 204 -13.56 3.93 13.95
C SER A 204 -13.33 2.41 14.08
N GLN A 205 -13.76 1.62 13.11
CA GLN A 205 -13.59 0.16 13.08
C GLN A 205 -12.23 -0.26 12.51
N ALA A 206 -11.43 0.69 12.01
CA ALA A 206 -10.08 0.40 11.51
C ALA A 206 -9.20 -0.09 12.66
N ARG A 207 -8.54 -1.23 12.44
CA ARG A 207 -7.61 -1.85 13.39
C ARG A 207 -6.28 -2.19 12.72
N ALA A 208 -5.19 -1.95 13.41
CA ALA A 208 -3.87 -2.40 13.01
C ALA A 208 -3.72 -3.89 13.29
N LEU A 209 -3.10 -4.61 12.38
CA LEU A 209 -2.68 -5.99 12.59
C LEU A 209 -1.27 -6.03 13.23
N PRO A 210 -0.77 -7.20 13.64
CA PRO A 210 0.60 -7.33 14.15
C PRO A 210 1.63 -6.74 13.22
N VAL A 211 2.59 -6.03 13.80
CA VAL A 211 3.73 -5.47 13.06
C VAL A 211 4.66 -6.58 12.61
N ILE A 212 5.16 -6.47 11.39
CA ILE A 212 6.16 -7.38 10.82
C ILE A 212 7.48 -6.63 10.74
N ARG A 213 8.56 -7.20 11.26
CA ARG A 213 9.90 -6.70 11.01
C ARG A 213 10.49 -7.35 9.76
N ILE A 214 11.05 -6.52 8.90
CA ILE A 214 11.69 -6.90 7.65
C ILE A 214 13.19 -6.93 7.89
N ALA A 215 13.78 -8.11 7.93
CA ALA A 215 15.21 -8.30 8.09
C ALA A 215 15.82 -8.65 6.72
N ALA A 216 16.19 -7.63 5.97
CA ALA A 216 16.86 -7.80 4.69
C ALA A 216 18.32 -8.16 4.93
N VAL A 217 18.83 -9.16 4.20
CA VAL A 217 20.26 -9.48 4.17
C VAL A 217 20.99 -8.28 3.56
N ASP A 218 22.07 -7.83 4.21
CA ASP A 218 22.86 -6.66 3.81
C ASP A 218 22.09 -5.32 3.71
N GLY A 219 20.90 -5.22 4.32
CA GLY A 219 20.09 -4.00 4.32
C GLY A 219 19.51 -3.63 2.96
N ASN A 220 19.47 -4.56 2.00
CA ASN A 220 18.97 -4.32 0.64
C ASN A 220 17.59 -4.97 0.44
N TYR A 221 16.53 -4.19 0.62
CA TYR A 221 15.14 -4.61 0.42
C TYR A 221 14.63 -4.08 -0.93
N ASP A 222 15.19 -4.59 -2.02
CA ASP A 222 14.81 -4.25 -3.40
C ASP A 222 13.69 -5.15 -3.96
N TYR A 223 13.26 -4.87 -5.20
CA TYR A 223 12.20 -5.61 -5.89
C TYR A 223 12.50 -7.12 -6.01
N GLN A 224 13.75 -7.50 -6.28
CA GLN A 224 14.17 -8.89 -6.39
C GLN A 224 14.05 -9.59 -5.03
N ASN A 225 14.50 -8.94 -3.96
CA ASN A 225 14.45 -9.48 -2.61
C ASN A 225 13.03 -9.51 -2.03
N LYS A 226 12.12 -8.65 -2.52
CA LYS A 226 10.70 -8.63 -2.10
C LYS A 226 9.90 -9.81 -2.62
N TYR A 227 10.14 -10.27 -3.85
CA TYR A 227 9.22 -11.16 -4.55
C TYR A 227 9.84 -12.44 -5.07
N PHE A 228 11.16 -12.51 -5.26
CA PHE A 228 11.83 -13.59 -6.00
C PHE A 228 12.97 -14.28 -5.27
N THR A 229 13.34 -13.82 -4.06
CA THR A 229 14.37 -14.49 -3.26
C THR A 229 13.85 -14.79 -1.86
N ASP A 230 14.31 -15.90 -1.28
CA ASP A 230 14.01 -16.29 0.11
C ASP A 230 15.03 -15.69 1.11
N THR A 231 15.81 -14.69 0.70
CA THR A 231 16.86 -14.10 1.53
C THR A 231 16.33 -13.10 2.55
N THR A 232 15.18 -12.46 2.28
CA THR A 232 14.54 -11.54 3.23
C THR A 232 13.79 -12.34 4.30
N GLN A 233 14.12 -12.11 5.56
CA GLN A 233 13.41 -12.72 6.68
C GLN A 233 12.30 -11.78 7.18
N TYR A 234 11.11 -12.33 7.31
CA TYR A 234 9.95 -11.65 7.88
C TYR A 234 9.67 -12.19 9.27
N VAL A 235 9.79 -11.34 10.29
CA VAL A 235 9.66 -11.74 11.69
C VAL A 235 8.30 -11.30 12.22
N VAL A 236 7.45 -12.28 12.55
CA VAL A 236 6.13 -12.08 13.17
C VAL A 236 5.96 -13.10 14.30
N PRO A 237 5.77 -12.67 15.55
CA PRO A 237 5.77 -11.29 16.07
C PRO A 237 7.08 -10.55 15.81
N CYS A 238 7.02 -9.23 15.63
CA CYS A 238 8.15 -8.39 15.18
C CYS A 238 9.38 -8.37 16.10
N GLY A 239 9.24 -8.88 17.32
CA GLY A 239 10.30 -8.92 18.33
C GLY A 239 10.63 -7.56 18.95
N LEU A 240 9.83 -6.54 18.70
CA LEU A 240 9.89 -5.25 19.38
C LEU A 240 9.28 -5.34 20.80
N PRO A 241 9.71 -4.50 21.74
CA PRO A 241 9.00 -4.35 23.00
C PRO A 241 7.52 -4.05 22.78
N PRO A 242 6.59 -4.63 23.59
CA PRO A 242 5.15 -4.45 23.39
C PRO A 242 4.70 -2.98 23.32
N GLY A 243 5.31 -2.09 24.07
CA GLY A 243 5.01 -0.65 24.04
C GLY A 243 5.44 0.02 22.72
N GLU A 244 6.55 -0.41 22.09
CA GLU A 244 6.99 0.10 20.79
C GLU A 244 6.07 -0.39 19.66
N GLU A 245 5.68 -1.67 19.68
CA GLU A 245 4.76 -2.21 18.69
C GLU A 245 3.42 -1.48 18.73
N SER A 246 2.83 -1.28 19.93
CA SER A 246 1.57 -0.55 20.08
C SER A 246 1.70 0.91 19.61
N ALA A 247 2.81 1.59 19.90
CA ALA A 247 3.04 2.96 19.43
C ALA A 247 3.12 3.05 17.90
N ILE A 248 3.69 2.03 17.23
CA ILE A 248 3.72 1.94 15.76
C ILE A 248 2.31 1.70 15.22
N GLN A 249 1.54 0.79 15.82
CA GLN A 249 0.15 0.52 15.43
C GLN A 249 -0.71 1.79 15.55
N ASP A 250 -0.60 2.53 16.65
CA ASP A 250 -1.30 3.80 16.85
C ASP A 250 -0.89 4.86 15.83
N LEU A 251 0.41 4.98 15.54
CA LEU A 251 0.95 5.89 14.53
C LEU A 251 0.38 5.57 13.14
N VAL A 252 0.39 4.30 12.77
CA VAL A 252 -0.13 3.83 11.48
C VAL A 252 -1.64 4.07 11.36
N LEU A 253 -2.42 3.82 12.43
CA LEU A 253 -3.86 4.12 12.43
C LEU A 253 -4.15 5.61 12.29
N LYS A 254 -3.34 6.48 12.90
CA LYS A 254 -3.46 7.94 12.72
C LYS A 254 -3.19 8.32 11.26
N ALA A 255 -2.12 7.81 10.67
CA ALA A 255 -1.77 8.06 9.27
C ALA A 255 -2.84 7.53 8.29
N TYR A 256 -3.36 6.33 8.54
CA TYR A 256 -4.43 5.71 7.77
C TYR A 256 -5.70 6.60 7.75
N ARG A 257 -6.08 7.14 8.91
CA ARG A 257 -7.22 8.06 9.03
C ARG A 257 -6.94 9.43 8.41
N ALA A 258 -5.74 9.98 8.61
CA ALA A 258 -5.32 11.26 8.04
C ALA A 258 -5.38 11.27 6.51
N LEU A 259 -5.04 10.14 5.89
CA LEU A 259 -5.13 9.95 4.44
C LEU A 259 -6.54 9.55 3.96
N ASN A 260 -7.52 9.45 4.86
CA ASN A 260 -8.87 8.98 4.58
C ASN A 260 -8.92 7.59 3.93
N CYS A 261 -8.00 6.70 4.33
CA CYS A 261 -7.98 5.33 3.86
C CYS A 261 -9.15 4.52 4.44
N ARG A 262 -9.62 3.52 3.69
CA ARG A 262 -10.66 2.60 4.11
C ARG A 262 -10.39 1.15 3.65
N GLY A 263 -11.12 0.21 4.25
CA GLY A 263 -11.08 -1.20 3.90
C GLY A 263 -9.82 -1.89 4.38
N TRP A 264 -8.71 -1.65 3.74
CA TRP A 264 -7.42 -2.22 4.09
C TRP A 264 -6.26 -1.42 3.48
N ALA A 265 -5.10 -1.50 4.11
CA ALA A 265 -3.85 -0.94 3.62
C ALA A 265 -2.66 -1.54 4.37
N ARG A 266 -1.45 -1.15 3.99
CA ARG A 266 -0.20 -1.49 4.68
C ARG A 266 0.68 -0.25 4.74
N ALA A 267 1.12 0.11 5.94
CA ALA A 267 2.07 1.21 6.14
C ALA A 267 3.48 0.66 6.39
N ASP A 268 4.47 1.27 5.74
CA ASP A 268 5.88 0.95 5.89
C ASP A 268 6.54 2.03 6.75
N VAL A 269 7.33 1.60 7.75
CA VAL A 269 7.88 2.44 8.82
C VAL A 269 9.35 2.09 9.05
N MET A 270 10.21 3.10 9.18
CA MET A 270 11.57 2.95 9.68
C MET A 270 11.64 3.34 11.15
N ILE A 271 12.33 2.56 11.96
CA ILE A 271 12.61 2.85 13.37
C ILE A 271 14.08 3.20 13.49
N ASP A 272 14.37 4.47 13.77
CA ASP A 272 15.75 4.92 13.94
C ASP A 272 16.44 4.15 15.08
N LYS A 273 17.62 3.58 14.80
CA LYS A 273 18.30 2.68 15.72
C LYS A 273 18.82 3.37 17.00
N GLN A 274 19.08 4.69 16.94
CA GLN A 274 19.65 5.43 18.07
C GLN A 274 18.56 6.02 18.94
N THR A 275 17.56 6.66 18.31
CA THR A 275 16.50 7.39 19.03
C THR A 275 15.25 6.54 19.26
N ARG A 276 15.15 5.38 18.61
CA ARG A 276 13.96 4.50 18.58
C ARG A 276 12.68 5.20 18.06
N LYS A 277 12.82 6.36 17.39
CA LYS A 277 11.69 7.07 16.80
C LYS A 277 11.22 6.38 15.53
N PRO A 278 9.91 6.12 15.37
CA PRO A 278 9.35 5.62 14.13
C PRO A 278 9.14 6.75 13.12
N PHE A 279 9.37 6.47 11.84
CA PHE A 279 9.16 7.37 10.71
C PHE A 279 8.34 6.66 9.65
N LEU A 280 7.16 7.19 9.33
CA LEU A 280 6.31 6.70 8.24
C LEU A 280 6.97 6.97 6.89
N LEU A 281 7.11 5.93 6.07
CA LEU A 281 7.65 6.05 4.71
C LEU A 281 6.53 6.25 3.69
N GLU A 282 5.54 5.34 3.70
CA GLU A 282 4.43 5.30 2.75
C GLU A 282 3.26 4.47 3.29
N ILE A 283 2.08 4.61 2.66
CA ILE A 283 0.92 3.75 2.86
C ILE A 283 0.52 3.16 1.51
N ASN A 284 0.49 1.84 1.41
CA ASN A 284 0.05 1.10 0.23
C ASN A 284 -1.43 0.76 0.36
N THR A 285 -2.28 1.28 -0.52
CA THR A 285 -3.75 1.12 -0.47
C THR A 285 -4.26 -0.14 -1.17
N SER A 286 -3.42 -0.81 -1.96
CA SER A 286 -3.68 -2.12 -2.56
C SER A 286 -2.44 -3.01 -2.40
N PRO A 287 -2.07 -3.39 -1.16
CA PRO A 287 -0.88 -4.19 -0.92
C PRO A 287 -1.02 -5.61 -1.49
N GLY A 288 0.10 -6.27 -1.76
CA GLY A 288 0.12 -7.62 -2.32
C GLY A 288 -0.67 -8.64 -1.49
N MET A 289 -1.31 -9.57 -2.19
CA MET A 289 -2.15 -10.64 -1.63
C MET A 289 -1.71 -12.04 -2.08
N THR A 290 -0.41 -12.22 -2.36
CA THR A 290 0.15 -13.56 -2.56
C THR A 290 0.29 -14.31 -1.23
N SER A 291 0.53 -15.62 -1.26
CA SER A 291 0.77 -16.43 -0.06
C SER A 291 1.95 -15.94 0.80
N HIS A 292 2.91 -15.24 0.20
CA HIS A 292 4.10 -14.66 0.85
C HIS A 292 3.94 -13.17 1.18
N SER A 293 2.81 -12.57 0.85
CA SER A 293 2.58 -11.14 1.10
C SER A 293 2.38 -10.84 2.58
N LEU A 294 2.77 -9.62 2.98
CA LEU A 294 2.88 -9.21 4.38
C LEU A 294 1.51 -9.10 5.07
N VAL A 295 0.46 -8.67 4.35
CA VAL A 295 -0.89 -8.58 4.94
C VAL A 295 -1.43 -9.96 5.31
N PRO A 296 -1.43 -10.99 4.43
CA PRO A 296 -1.77 -12.35 4.80
C PRO A 296 -0.89 -12.93 5.92
N MET A 297 0.40 -12.60 5.94
CA MET A 297 1.33 -13.05 6.98
C MET A 297 0.94 -12.50 8.36
N SER A 298 0.68 -11.20 8.46
CA SER A 298 0.25 -10.54 9.70
C SER A 298 -1.11 -11.07 10.17
N ALA A 299 -2.08 -11.24 9.26
CA ALA A 299 -3.39 -11.79 9.57
C ALA A 299 -3.29 -13.22 10.14
N ARG A 300 -2.43 -14.05 9.57
CA ARG A 300 -2.18 -15.42 10.06
C ARG A 300 -1.62 -15.44 11.48
N ALA A 301 -0.80 -14.47 11.86
CA ALA A 301 -0.24 -14.38 13.21
C ALA A 301 -1.31 -14.19 14.31
N ILE A 302 -2.50 -13.68 13.95
CA ILE A 302 -3.66 -13.60 14.86
C ILE A 302 -4.70 -14.70 14.60
N GLY A 303 -4.35 -15.76 13.89
CA GLY A 303 -5.25 -16.89 13.60
C GLY A 303 -6.26 -16.63 12.49
N MET A 304 -6.14 -15.53 11.72
CA MET A 304 -7.00 -15.24 10.58
C MET A 304 -6.44 -15.91 9.32
N GLY A 305 -7.12 -16.97 8.85
CA GLY A 305 -6.78 -17.64 7.60
C GLY A 305 -6.99 -16.74 6.38
N TYR A 306 -6.35 -17.11 5.28
CA TYR A 306 -6.34 -16.31 4.04
C TYR A 306 -7.75 -16.08 3.45
N GLU A 307 -8.58 -17.13 3.47
CA GLU A 307 -9.97 -17.07 2.99
C GLU A 307 -10.81 -16.09 3.82
N ASN A 308 -10.64 -16.11 5.15
CA ASN A 308 -11.32 -15.19 6.05
C ASN A 308 -10.83 -13.75 5.86
N LEU A 309 -9.54 -13.54 5.64
CA LEU A 309 -8.98 -12.24 5.30
C LEU A 309 -9.60 -11.67 4.02
N CYS A 310 -9.70 -12.48 2.95
CA CYS A 310 -10.33 -12.07 1.71
C CYS A 310 -11.81 -11.69 1.91
N LEU A 311 -12.56 -12.45 2.73
CA LEU A 311 -13.95 -12.11 3.07
C LEU A 311 -14.04 -10.82 3.89
N GLU A 312 -13.18 -10.63 4.89
CA GLU A 312 -13.17 -9.40 5.69
C GLU A 312 -12.88 -8.17 4.83
N ILE A 313 -11.93 -8.27 3.90
CA ILE A 313 -11.67 -7.19 2.94
C ILE A 313 -12.89 -6.98 2.01
N LEU A 314 -13.49 -8.04 1.47
CA LEU A 314 -14.65 -7.93 0.59
C LEU A 314 -15.86 -7.26 1.26
N LYS A 315 -16.08 -7.51 2.54
CA LYS A 315 -17.15 -6.86 3.34
C LYS A 315 -17.01 -5.34 3.40
N THR A 316 -15.81 -4.81 3.23
CA THR A 316 -15.55 -3.36 3.26
C THR A 316 -15.79 -2.68 1.91
N ALA A 317 -16.20 -3.44 0.88
CA ALA A 317 -16.46 -2.87 -0.45
C ALA A 317 -17.59 -1.84 -0.39
N ALA A 318 -17.29 -0.61 -0.81
CA ALA A 318 -18.22 0.53 -0.77
C ALA A 318 -17.89 1.51 -1.90
N LEU A 319 -18.77 2.46 -2.14
CA LEU A 319 -18.52 3.69 -2.90
C LEU A 319 -18.15 4.82 -1.93
N ASP A 320 -17.43 5.84 -2.40
CA ASP A 320 -17.06 6.99 -1.57
C ASP A 320 -18.27 7.86 -1.21
N TYR A 321 -19.34 7.82 -2.01
CA TYR A 321 -20.53 8.68 -1.86
C TYR A 321 -21.75 7.98 -1.25
N ASP A 322 -21.72 6.67 -1.06
CA ASP A 322 -22.85 5.93 -0.44
C ASP A 322 -22.97 6.21 1.07
N ASP A 323 -21.89 6.57 1.76
CA ASP A 323 -21.88 6.89 3.19
C ASP A 323 -22.71 8.15 3.54
N ALA A 324 -23.04 8.98 2.54
CA ALA A 324 -23.82 10.20 2.76
C ALA A 324 -25.33 9.97 2.91
N GLN A 325 -25.84 8.76 2.67
CA GLN A 325 -27.29 8.44 2.78
C GLN A 325 -27.64 7.64 4.05
N GLY A 326 -26.64 7.18 4.81
CA GLY A 326 -26.84 6.37 6.04
C GLY A 326 -27.19 7.18 7.29
N ASP A 327 -26.87 8.46 7.36
CA ASP A 327 -27.06 9.29 8.56
C ASP A 327 -28.27 10.27 8.48
N ALA A 328 -29.15 10.10 7.49
CA ALA A 328 -30.34 10.94 7.31
C ALA A 328 -31.65 10.13 7.47
N ALA A 329 -31.70 9.22 8.48
CA ALA A 329 -32.94 8.56 8.89
C ALA A 329 -33.08 8.54 10.42
#